data_0664bbd77aac09c80a5a934f561b3548
#
_entry.id   0664bbd77aac09c80a5a934f561b3548
#
_cell.length_a   1.000
_cell.length_b   1.000
_cell.length_c   1.000
_cell.angle_alpha   90.00
_cell.angle_beta   90.00
_cell.angle_gamma   90.00
#
_symmetry.space_group_name_H-M   'P 1'
#
loop_
_entity.id
_entity.type
_entity.pdbx_description
1 polymer ?
#
loop_
_entity_poly.entity_id
_entity_poly.type
_entity_poly.pdbx_seq_one_letter_code
_entity_poly.pdbx_strand_id
1 'polypeptide(L)'
;LDVFSVKGRGYKLAQPIQLLDATKIKQIQLAGSAQILVQHITDSTNSQLLQRLQAGQVMVPGSVIVAEAQSAGRGRRGRPWYSPFGSNLYFSCYWRLEQGVPAAMGLSLVIGLAVCRVLQQQYQVTAKVKWPNDIYVNDRKLAGILIELSGQADAGCDVVIGIGLNVGMPEHSNLYIDQPFTDIRTASGQQIDRNTLIVALQHQVTLILRQFSETGFSSFTAEFNQHDLYANQKVVLLAKTPIAGICRGVDNQGGIIIETTNATETYYGGELSLRAGG
;
A
#
# COMPACT_ATOMS: atom_id res chain seq x y z
N LEU A 1 -7.39 21.79 2.67
CA LEU A 1 -6.89 22.76 1.70
C LEU A 1 -6.80 24.13 2.35
N ASP A 2 -5.63 24.75 2.28
CA ASP A 2 -5.45 26.11 2.77
C ASP A 2 -5.87 27.08 1.66
N VAL A 3 -6.93 27.83 1.95
CA VAL A 3 -7.56 28.76 1.01
C VAL A 3 -7.45 30.18 1.57
N PHE A 4 -6.90 31.08 0.79
CA PHE A 4 -6.83 32.51 1.13
C PHE A 4 -7.91 33.32 0.42
N SER A 5 -8.54 34.25 1.13
CA SER A 5 -9.39 35.25 0.50
C SER A 5 -8.50 36.36 -0.08
N VAL A 6 -8.68 36.68 -1.35
CA VAL A 6 -8.00 37.77 -2.03
C VAL A 6 -9.02 38.87 -2.31
N LYS A 7 -8.91 40.00 -1.62
CA LYS A 7 -9.87 41.13 -1.71
C LYS A 7 -10.09 41.54 -3.16
N GLY A 8 -11.36 41.50 -3.62
CA GLY A 8 -11.75 41.85 -4.97
C GLY A 8 -11.38 40.83 -6.08
N ARG A 9 -10.78 39.69 -5.72
CA ARG A 9 -10.35 38.66 -6.70
C ARG A 9 -10.82 37.24 -6.38
N GLY A 10 -11.54 37.03 -5.24
CA GLY A 10 -12.05 35.72 -4.82
C GLY A 10 -11.09 34.96 -3.91
N TYR A 11 -10.94 33.66 -4.13
CA TYR A 11 -10.14 32.77 -3.30
C TYR A 11 -8.93 32.23 -4.07
N LYS A 12 -7.83 31.97 -3.37
CA LYS A 12 -6.63 31.36 -3.90
C LYS A 12 -6.17 30.21 -2.99
N LEU A 13 -5.78 29.10 -3.59
CA LEU A 13 -5.12 28.01 -2.86
C LEU A 13 -3.71 28.45 -2.42
N ALA A 14 -3.29 28.05 -1.23
CA ALA A 14 -1.93 28.28 -0.72
C ALA A 14 -0.86 27.70 -1.64
N GLN A 15 -1.14 26.50 -2.15
CA GLN A 15 -0.28 25.80 -3.10
C GLN A 15 -1.12 25.28 -4.28
N PRO A 16 -0.56 25.28 -5.50
CA PRO A 16 -1.23 24.68 -6.64
C PRO A 16 -1.42 23.18 -6.40
N ILE A 17 -2.62 22.67 -6.71
CA ILE A 17 -2.95 21.25 -6.62
C ILE A 17 -3.02 20.70 -8.03
N GLN A 18 -2.29 19.64 -8.31
CA GLN A 18 -2.46 18.84 -9.51
C GLN A 18 -3.52 17.77 -9.24
N LEU A 19 -4.68 17.91 -9.82
CA LEU A 19 -5.74 16.90 -9.72
C LEU A 19 -5.42 15.68 -10.59
N LEU A 20 -6.04 14.55 -10.21
CA LEU A 20 -6.04 13.33 -11.02
C LEU A 20 -6.87 13.58 -12.29
N ASP A 21 -6.30 13.26 -13.43
CA ASP A 21 -6.90 13.46 -14.75
C ASP A 21 -7.11 12.10 -15.43
N ALA A 22 -8.37 11.65 -15.48
CA ALA A 22 -8.74 10.38 -16.10
C ALA A 22 -8.35 10.30 -17.59
N THR A 23 -8.40 11.42 -18.32
CA THR A 23 -8.01 11.47 -19.73
C THR A 23 -6.50 11.27 -19.89
N LYS A 24 -5.71 12.00 -19.09
CA LYS A 24 -4.25 11.86 -19.08
C LYS A 24 -3.83 10.45 -18.66
N ILE A 25 -4.42 9.91 -17.59
CA ILE A 25 -4.15 8.53 -17.13
C ILE A 25 -4.41 7.55 -18.28
N LYS A 26 -5.57 7.65 -18.96
CA LYS A 26 -5.89 6.76 -20.09
C LYS A 26 -4.91 6.89 -21.26
N GLN A 27 -4.41 8.09 -21.54
CA GLN A 27 -3.45 8.33 -22.64
C GLN A 27 -2.08 7.71 -22.38
N ILE A 28 -1.61 7.70 -21.12
CA ILE A 28 -0.30 7.15 -20.75
C ILE A 28 -0.35 5.69 -20.32
N GLN A 29 -1.55 5.13 -20.13
CA GLN A 29 -1.76 3.74 -19.75
C GLN A 29 -1.35 2.81 -20.90
N LEU A 30 -0.70 1.67 -20.58
CA LEU A 30 -0.33 0.68 -21.60
C LEU A 30 -1.56 0.06 -22.24
N ALA A 31 -1.47 -0.20 -23.55
CA ALA A 31 -2.54 -0.88 -24.27
C ALA A 31 -2.87 -2.25 -23.62
N GLY A 32 -4.15 -2.55 -23.47
CA GLY A 32 -4.62 -3.78 -22.84
C GLY A 32 -4.60 -3.79 -21.31
N SER A 33 -4.20 -2.69 -20.65
CA SER A 33 -4.33 -2.57 -19.20
C SER A 33 -5.80 -2.48 -18.79
N ALA A 34 -6.11 -3.01 -17.60
CA ALA A 34 -7.45 -2.89 -17.02
C ALA A 34 -7.78 -1.44 -16.66
N GLN A 35 -9.07 -1.13 -16.54
CA GLN A 35 -9.57 0.23 -16.33
C GLN A 35 -9.07 0.84 -15.01
N ILE A 36 -8.74 2.13 -15.03
CA ILE A 36 -8.54 2.98 -13.87
C ILE A 36 -9.72 3.94 -13.76
N LEU A 37 -10.44 3.91 -12.66
CA LEU A 37 -11.52 4.82 -12.34
C LEU A 37 -11.02 5.89 -11.38
N VAL A 38 -11.20 7.15 -11.74
CA VAL A 38 -10.85 8.32 -10.92
C VAL A 38 -12.09 8.85 -10.23
N GLN A 39 -12.00 9.02 -8.90
CA GLN A 39 -13.04 9.65 -8.08
C GLN A 39 -12.48 10.91 -7.41
N HIS A 40 -13.32 11.92 -7.21
CA HIS A 40 -12.89 13.12 -6.46
C HIS A 40 -12.89 12.84 -4.96
N ILE A 41 -14.01 12.39 -4.43
CA ILE A 41 -14.18 12.05 -3.01
C ILE A 41 -14.96 10.73 -2.92
N THR A 42 -14.50 9.83 -2.09
CA THR A 42 -15.22 8.59 -1.78
C THR A 42 -15.13 8.29 -0.28
N ASP A 43 -15.90 7.33 0.21
CA ASP A 43 -15.72 6.77 1.55
C ASP A 43 -14.36 6.06 1.67
N SER A 44 -14.13 5.07 0.82
CA SER A 44 -12.88 4.32 0.71
C SER A 44 -12.79 3.65 -0.67
N THR A 45 -11.65 3.75 -1.33
CA THR A 45 -11.43 3.09 -2.62
C THR A 45 -11.56 1.55 -2.51
N ASN A 46 -11.16 0.95 -1.39
CA ASN A 46 -11.40 -0.48 -1.11
C ASN A 46 -12.90 -0.77 -0.98
N SER A 47 -13.65 0.04 -0.23
CA SER A 47 -15.10 -0.14 -0.06
C SER A 47 -15.83 -0.10 -1.40
N GLN A 48 -15.42 0.79 -2.30
CA GLN A 48 -16.01 0.89 -3.64
C GLN A 48 -15.82 -0.39 -4.46
N LEU A 49 -14.65 -1.03 -4.39
CA LEU A 49 -14.43 -2.32 -5.06
C LEU A 49 -15.23 -3.45 -4.39
N LEU A 50 -15.22 -3.51 -3.05
CA LEU A 50 -15.99 -4.52 -2.31
C LEU A 50 -17.49 -4.41 -2.58
N GLN A 51 -18.06 -3.20 -2.63
CA GLN A 51 -19.48 -2.98 -2.95
C GLN A 51 -19.83 -3.46 -4.37
N ARG A 52 -18.93 -3.24 -5.34
CA ARG A 52 -19.10 -3.75 -6.72
C ARG A 52 -19.10 -5.27 -6.77
N LEU A 53 -18.20 -5.93 -6.04
CA LEU A 53 -18.17 -7.38 -5.90
C LEU A 53 -19.46 -7.92 -5.26
N GLN A 54 -19.91 -7.30 -4.17
CA GLN A 54 -21.16 -7.66 -3.49
C GLN A 54 -22.38 -7.47 -4.37
N ALA A 55 -22.37 -6.48 -5.26
CA ALA A 55 -23.41 -6.24 -6.26
C ALA A 55 -23.32 -7.20 -7.47
N GLY A 56 -22.40 -8.17 -7.46
CA GLY A 56 -22.23 -9.15 -8.53
C GLY A 56 -21.63 -8.57 -9.82
N GLN A 57 -20.97 -7.41 -9.76
CA GLN A 57 -20.32 -6.84 -10.94
C GLN A 57 -19.08 -7.66 -11.30
N VAL A 58 -19.01 -8.07 -12.55
CA VAL A 58 -17.81 -8.73 -13.09
C VAL A 58 -16.72 -7.69 -13.30
N MET A 59 -15.58 -7.87 -12.65
CA MET A 59 -14.43 -7.00 -12.77
C MET A 59 -13.25 -7.70 -13.43
N VAL A 60 -12.48 -6.96 -14.22
CA VAL A 60 -11.26 -7.46 -14.84
C VAL A 60 -10.12 -7.39 -13.82
N PRO A 61 -9.34 -8.48 -13.60
CA PRO A 61 -8.15 -8.41 -12.74
C PRO A 61 -7.20 -7.29 -13.17
N GLY A 62 -6.72 -6.51 -12.21
CA GLY A 62 -5.95 -5.29 -12.47
C GLY A 62 -6.78 -4.01 -12.61
N SER A 63 -8.13 -4.09 -12.53
CA SER A 63 -8.99 -2.90 -12.44
C SER A 63 -8.70 -2.11 -11.18
N VAL A 64 -8.66 -0.78 -11.31
CA VAL A 64 -8.23 0.13 -10.23
C VAL A 64 -9.27 1.21 -9.98
N ILE A 65 -9.46 1.57 -8.72
CA ILE A 65 -10.11 2.81 -8.29
C ILE A 65 -9.08 3.67 -7.56
N VAL A 66 -9.01 4.95 -7.93
CA VAL A 66 -8.21 5.97 -7.24
C VAL A 66 -9.10 7.14 -6.83
N ALA A 67 -8.73 7.85 -5.77
CA ALA A 67 -9.47 9.02 -5.30
C ALA A 67 -8.56 10.17 -4.90
N GLU A 68 -9.09 11.40 -4.96
CA GLU A 68 -8.42 12.60 -4.44
C GLU A 68 -8.47 12.67 -2.91
N ALA A 69 -9.54 12.15 -2.31
CA ALA A 69 -9.72 12.07 -0.86
C ALA A 69 -10.61 10.89 -0.47
N GLN A 70 -10.45 10.43 0.76
CA GLN A 70 -11.34 9.45 1.39
C GLN A 70 -11.91 10.01 2.68
N SER A 71 -13.24 9.94 2.86
CA SER A 71 -13.91 10.36 4.10
C SER A 71 -13.86 9.28 5.21
N ALA A 72 -13.67 8.02 4.83
CA ALA A 72 -13.57 6.87 5.73
C ALA A 72 -12.43 5.92 5.32
N GLY A 73 -11.27 6.50 4.98
CA GLY A 73 -10.06 5.75 4.68
C GLY A 73 -9.64 4.89 5.89
N ARG A 74 -9.28 3.63 5.64
CA ARG A 74 -8.94 2.69 6.71
C ARG A 74 -7.67 1.91 6.42
N GLY A 75 -6.97 1.58 7.49
CA GLY A 75 -5.89 0.61 7.53
C GLY A 75 -6.33 -0.66 8.25
N ARG A 76 -5.37 -1.52 8.58
CA ARG A 76 -5.62 -2.74 9.34
C ARG A 76 -6.25 -2.44 10.71
N ARG A 77 -7.10 -3.37 11.20
CA ARG A 77 -7.81 -3.29 12.49
C ARG A 77 -8.69 -2.05 12.63
N GLY A 78 -9.22 -1.54 11.49
CA GLY A 78 -10.09 -0.37 11.51
C GLY A 78 -9.41 0.95 11.86
N ARG A 79 -8.08 1.03 11.91
CA ARG A 79 -7.38 2.29 12.15
C ARG A 79 -7.66 3.27 11.00
N PRO A 80 -7.96 4.55 11.27
CA PRO A 80 -8.19 5.52 10.22
C PRO A 80 -6.91 5.74 9.41
N TRP A 81 -7.08 5.90 8.09
CA TRP A 81 -6.04 6.35 7.18
C TRP A 81 -6.30 7.81 6.81
N TYR A 82 -5.43 8.72 7.26
CA TYR A 82 -5.56 10.15 6.95
C TYR A 82 -5.44 10.39 5.46
N SER A 83 -6.49 10.99 4.87
CA SER A 83 -6.67 11.06 3.43
C SER A 83 -6.95 12.50 2.95
N PRO A 84 -6.00 13.44 3.08
CA PRO A 84 -6.17 14.83 2.64
C PRO A 84 -6.35 14.91 1.13
N PHE A 85 -7.23 15.82 0.69
CA PHE A 85 -7.57 16.03 -0.71
C PHE A 85 -6.36 16.48 -1.55
N GLY A 86 -6.15 15.85 -2.69
CA GLY A 86 -5.18 16.28 -3.69
C GLY A 86 -3.71 16.07 -3.32
N SER A 87 -3.41 15.38 -2.21
CA SER A 87 -2.05 15.34 -1.64
C SER A 87 -1.35 14.00 -1.82
N ASN A 88 -2.10 12.91 -1.73
CA ASN A 88 -1.58 11.56 -1.66
C ASN A 88 -2.17 10.67 -2.76
N LEU A 89 -1.84 9.40 -2.74
CA LEU A 89 -2.45 8.39 -3.61
C LEU A 89 -3.24 7.41 -2.75
N TYR A 90 -4.55 7.34 -3.03
CA TYR A 90 -5.46 6.32 -2.48
C TYR A 90 -5.84 5.43 -3.64
N PHE A 91 -5.26 4.25 -3.64
CA PHE A 91 -5.29 3.32 -4.76
C PHE A 91 -5.84 1.98 -4.29
N SER A 92 -6.83 1.44 -4.98
CA SER A 92 -7.31 0.09 -4.75
C SER A 92 -7.36 -0.68 -6.06
N CYS A 93 -6.76 -1.88 -6.06
CA CYS A 93 -6.72 -2.78 -7.21
C CYS A 93 -7.53 -4.04 -6.92
N TYR A 94 -8.32 -4.47 -7.90
CA TYR A 94 -8.99 -5.76 -7.89
C TYR A 94 -8.09 -6.85 -8.50
N TRP A 95 -8.05 -7.99 -7.85
CA TRP A 95 -7.42 -9.20 -8.37
C TRP A 95 -8.24 -10.44 -8.01
N ARG A 96 -7.99 -11.54 -8.71
CA ARG A 96 -8.60 -12.84 -8.41
C ARG A 96 -7.51 -13.90 -8.28
N LEU A 97 -7.58 -14.65 -7.18
CA LEU A 97 -6.73 -15.81 -6.92
C LEU A 97 -7.58 -17.07 -7.09
N GLU A 98 -7.28 -17.87 -8.11
CA GLU A 98 -8.06 -19.08 -8.41
C GLU A 98 -7.82 -20.20 -7.39
N GLN A 99 -6.70 -20.12 -6.63
CA GLN A 99 -6.32 -21.11 -5.62
C GLN A 99 -6.98 -20.85 -4.26
N GLY A 100 -7.86 -19.84 -4.15
CA GLY A 100 -8.60 -19.51 -2.94
C GLY A 100 -7.85 -18.69 -1.90
N VAL A 101 -8.46 -18.53 -0.74
CA VAL A 101 -7.98 -17.67 0.36
C VAL A 101 -6.56 -18.02 0.85
N PRO A 102 -6.16 -19.30 1.00
CA PRO A 102 -4.81 -19.64 1.45
C PRO A 102 -3.70 -19.11 0.53
N ALA A 103 -3.98 -18.96 -0.77
CA ALA A 103 -3.02 -18.43 -1.73
C ALA A 103 -2.69 -16.94 -1.50
N ALA A 104 -3.46 -16.22 -0.69
CA ALA A 104 -3.18 -14.82 -0.37
C ALA A 104 -2.07 -14.63 0.70
N MET A 105 -1.48 -15.70 1.21
CA MET A 105 -0.38 -15.61 2.18
C MET A 105 0.82 -14.89 1.56
N GLY A 106 1.37 -13.92 2.29
CA GLY A 106 2.49 -13.11 1.82
C GLY A 106 2.12 -12.02 0.79
N LEU A 107 0.86 -11.94 0.33
CA LEU A 107 0.45 -11.00 -0.72
C LEU A 107 0.75 -9.54 -0.37
N SER A 108 0.51 -9.11 0.87
CA SER A 108 0.83 -7.73 1.29
C SER A 108 2.31 -7.40 1.18
N LEU A 109 3.19 -8.38 1.40
CA LEU A 109 4.64 -8.21 1.27
C LEU A 109 5.03 -8.06 -0.21
N VAL A 110 4.44 -8.89 -1.08
CA VAL A 110 4.64 -8.82 -2.54
C VAL A 110 4.19 -7.46 -3.09
N ILE A 111 3.04 -6.95 -2.66
CA ILE A 111 2.59 -5.60 -3.02
C ILE A 111 3.55 -4.54 -2.48
N GLY A 112 4.11 -4.74 -1.30
CA GLY A 112 5.17 -3.89 -0.75
C GLY A 112 6.38 -3.81 -1.67
N LEU A 113 6.84 -4.95 -2.19
CA LEU A 113 7.93 -5.00 -3.18
C LEU A 113 7.57 -4.26 -4.48
N ALA A 114 6.32 -4.40 -4.97
CA ALA A 114 5.87 -3.65 -6.16
C ALA A 114 6.01 -2.13 -5.95
N VAL A 115 5.58 -1.63 -4.79
CA VAL A 115 5.74 -0.20 -4.46
C VAL A 115 7.22 0.19 -4.35
N CYS A 116 8.05 -0.62 -3.68
CA CYS A 116 9.50 -0.37 -3.60
C CYS A 116 10.15 -0.29 -4.98
N ARG A 117 9.80 -1.19 -5.91
CA ARG A 117 10.30 -1.18 -7.29
C ARG A 117 9.91 0.12 -8.03
N VAL A 118 8.65 0.55 -7.93
CA VAL A 118 8.19 1.81 -8.55
C VAL A 118 8.95 3.01 -7.96
N LEU A 119 9.10 3.08 -6.64
CA LEU A 119 9.81 4.16 -5.97
C LEU A 119 11.28 4.24 -6.39
N GLN A 120 11.94 3.09 -6.49
CA GLN A 120 13.34 3.03 -6.94
C GLN A 120 13.49 3.42 -8.41
N GLN A 121 12.63 2.90 -9.29
CA GLN A 121 12.73 3.11 -10.74
C GLN A 121 12.36 4.53 -11.16
N GLN A 122 11.32 5.10 -10.56
CA GLN A 122 10.78 6.40 -10.98
C GLN A 122 11.42 7.58 -10.23
N TYR A 123 11.80 7.38 -8.96
CA TYR A 123 12.17 8.48 -8.07
C TYR A 123 13.53 8.30 -7.38
N GLN A 124 14.24 7.19 -7.62
CA GLN A 124 15.49 6.81 -6.95
C GLN A 124 15.38 6.76 -5.42
N VAL A 125 14.16 6.46 -4.93
CA VAL A 125 13.89 6.33 -3.48
C VAL A 125 14.04 4.88 -3.06
N THR A 126 15.02 4.61 -2.19
CA THR A 126 15.23 3.30 -1.58
C THR A 126 14.28 3.14 -0.40
N ALA A 127 13.26 2.30 -0.58
CA ALA A 127 12.26 2.00 0.44
C ALA A 127 12.45 0.59 1.01
N LYS A 128 12.01 0.39 2.25
CA LYS A 128 12.01 -0.88 2.96
C LYS A 128 10.58 -1.30 3.30
N VAL A 129 10.35 -2.60 3.37
CA VAL A 129 9.07 -3.17 3.79
C VAL A 129 9.16 -3.52 5.26
N LYS A 130 8.31 -2.92 6.06
CA LYS A 130 8.09 -3.31 7.46
C LYS A 130 6.98 -4.35 7.50
N TRP A 131 7.34 -5.56 7.87
CA TRP A 131 6.35 -6.63 8.05
C TRP A 131 5.23 -6.20 9.03
N PRO A 132 3.94 -6.49 8.74
CA PRO A 132 3.50 -7.30 7.58
C PRO A 132 3.02 -6.47 6.38
N ASN A 133 2.97 -5.13 6.41
CA ASN A 133 2.22 -4.41 5.38
C ASN A 133 2.55 -2.92 5.21
N ASP A 134 3.61 -2.43 5.82
CA ASP A 134 3.95 -1.01 5.78
C ASP A 134 5.26 -0.76 5.00
N ILE A 135 5.37 0.38 4.37
CA ILE A 135 6.57 0.80 3.62
C ILE A 135 7.18 2.00 4.31
N TYR A 136 8.48 1.96 4.47
CA TYR A 136 9.28 2.94 5.19
C TYR A 136 10.42 3.48 4.34
N VAL A 137 10.75 4.75 4.58
CA VAL A 137 11.97 5.41 4.10
C VAL A 137 12.57 6.16 5.27
N ASN A 138 13.84 5.92 5.59
CA ASN A 138 14.56 6.55 6.70
C ASN A 138 13.76 6.48 8.03
N ASP A 139 13.30 5.30 8.41
CA ASP A 139 12.52 5.00 9.62
C ASP A 139 11.19 5.75 9.74
N ARG A 140 10.69 6.32 8.65
CA ARG A 140 9.40 7.02 8.57
C ARG A 140 8.46 6.30 7.63
N LYS A 141 7.21 6.15 8.04
CA LYS A 141 6.19 5.48 7.24
C LYS A 141 5.85 6.30 5.99
N LEU A 142 5.99 5.66 4.84
CA LEU A 142 5.66 6.21 3.53
C LEU A 142 4.32 5.69 3.01
N ALA A 143 4.04 4.39 3.21
CA ALA A 143 2.81 3.79 2.71
C ALA A 143 2.30 2.68 3.63
N GLY A 144 1.03 2.33 3.46
CA GLY A 144 0.39 1.17 4.07
C GLY A 144 -0.42 0.38 3.05
N ILE A 145 -0.42 -0.94 3.20
CA ILE A 145 -1.13 -1.87 2.33
C ILE A 145 -2.24 -2.54 3.13
N LEU A 146 -3.43 -2.60 2.56
CA LEU A 146 -4.59 -3.28 3.14
C LEU A 146 -5.15 -4.29 2.14
N ILE A 147 -5.03 -5.57 2.46
CA ILE A 147 -5.62 -6.66 1.68
C ILE A 147 -6.96 -7.03 2.32
N GLU A 148 -8.01 -7.01 1.51
CA GLU A 148 -9.34 -7.49 1.89
C GLU A 148 -9.76 -8.59 0.93
N LEU A 149 -10.26 -9.70 1.48
CA LEU A 149 -10.59 -10.91 0.74
C LEU A 149 -12.10 -11.10 0.73
N SER A 150 -12.65 -11.51 -0.42
CA SER A 150 -14.05 -11.87 -0.59
C SER A 150 -14.12 -13.19 -1.37
N GLY A 151 -14.73 -14.21 -0.78
CA GLY A 151 -14.83 -15.54 -1.39
C GLY A 151 -14.88 -16.65 -0.36
N GLN A 152 -14.99 -17.90 -0.84
CA GLN A 152 -15.00 -19.10 0.00
C GLN A 152 -13.61 -19.78 -0.04
N ALA A 153 -13.33 -20.60 0.97
CA ALA A 153 -12.04 -21.27 1.10
C ALA A 153 -11.70 -22.18 -0.08
N ASP A 154 -12.70 -22.83 -0.66
CA ASP A 154 -12.56 -23.89 -1.68
C ASP A 154 -12.85 -23.41 -3.13
N ALA A 155 -13.16 -22.12 -3.28
CA ALA A 155 -13.39 -21.49 -4.59
C ALA A 155 -12.40 -20.34 -4.77
N GLY A 156 -12.26 -19.84 -6.02
CA GLY A 156 -11.43 -18.65 -6.26
C GLY A 156 -11.78 -17.51 -5.31
N CYS A 157 -10.78 -16.74 -4.91
CA CYS A 157 -10.92 -15.63 -3.97
C CYS A 157 -10.76 -14.30 -4.69
N ASP A 158 -11.72 -13.42 -4.53
CA ASP A 158 -11.62 -12.02 -4.97
C ASP A 158 -10.83 -11.23 -3.94
N VAL A 159 -9.86 -10.48 -4.43
CA VAL A 159 -8.91 -9.73 -3.61
C VAL A 159 -9.01 -8.24 -3.93
N VAL A 160 -9.20 -7.45 -2.90
CA VAL A 160 -9.11 -5.98 -2.98
C VAL A 160 -7.83 -5.54 -2.28
N ILE A 161 -6.95 -4.91 -3.03
CA ILE A 161 -5.61 -4.51 -2.63
C ILE A 161 -5.59 -2.99 -2.49
N GLY A 162 -5.67 -2.49 -1.27
CA GLY A 162 -5.56 -1.06 -0.97
C GLY A 162 -4.11 -0.64 -0.73
N ILE A 163 -3.71 0.45 -1.37
CA ILE A 163 -2.41 1.10 -1.16
C ILE A 163 -2.66 2.57 -0.82
N GLY A 164 -2.39 2.95 0.42
CA GLY A 164 -2.29 4.33 0.83
C GLY A 164 -0.84 4.78 0.73
N LEU A 165 -0.51 5.69 -0.19
CA LEU A 165 0.86 6.13 -0.45
C LEU A 165 0.96 7.64 -0.27
N ASN A 166 1.81 8.08 0.64
CA ASN A 166 2.07 9.48 0.89
C ASN A 166 2.90 10.07 -0.25
N VAL A 167 2.36 11.04 -0.97
CA VAL A 167 3.03 11.66 -2.14
C VAL A 167 3.54 13.05 -1.82
N GLY A 168 2.72 13.89 -1.16
CA GLY A 168 3.09 15.23 -0.73
C GLY A 168 2.21 15.65 0.45
N MET A 169 2.63 15.28 1.65
CA MET A 169 1.84 15.50 2.87
C MET A 169 1.74 16.98 3.22
N PRO A 170 0.52 17.48 3.59
CA PRO A 170 0.36 18.82 4.13
C PRO A 170 1.16 19.02 5.43
N GLU A 171 1.63 20.24 5.68
CA GLU A 171 2.46 20.57 6.86
C GLU A 171 1.80 20.23 8.20
N HIS A 172 0.47 20.36 8.28
CA HIS A 172 -0.31 20.08 9.48
C HIS A 172 -0.72 18.61 9.67
N SER A 173 -0.21 17.69 8.84
CA SER A 173 -0.55 16.26 8.91
C SER A 173 -0.15 15.59 10.23
N ASN A 174 0.84 16.15 10.94
CA ASN A 174 1.26 15.70 12.26
C ASN A 174 0.18 15.87 13.35
N LEU A 175 -0.85 16.68 13.11
CA LEU A 175 -2.02 16.79 14.00
C LEU A 175 -2.96 15.59 13.92
N TYR A 176 -2.85 14.78 12.85
CA TYR A 176 -3.74 13.65 12.54
C TYR A 176 -3.02 12.31 12.52
N ILE A 177 -1.69 12.31 12.55
CA ILE A 177 -0.87 11.09 12.45
C ILE A 177 0.07 11.05 13.66
N ASP A 178 -0.07 10.02 14.48
CA ASP A 178 0.63 9.81 15.74
C ASP A 178 1.98 9.09 15.63
N GLN A 179 2.41 8.76 14.42
CA GLN A 179 3.66 8.06 14.14
C GLN A 179 4.55 8.85 13.17
N PRO A 180 5.88 8.65 13.18
CA PRO A 180 6.76 9.24 12.18
C PRO A 180 6.35 8.84 10.77
N PHE A 181 6.17 9.81 9.89
CA PHE A 181 5.82 9.60 8.48
C PHE A 181 6.69 10.46 7.56
N THR A 182 6.71 10.08 6.30
CA THR A 182 7.31 10.83 5.19
C THR A 182 6.43 10.72 3.95
N ASP A 183 6.81 11.39 2.88
CA ASP A 183 6.20 11.33 1.56
C ASP A 183 7.25 11.25 0.44
N ILE A 184 6.80 10.92 -0.78
CA ILE A 184 7.72 10.74 -1.92
C ILE A 184 8.44 12.05 -2.25
N ARG A 185 7.75 13.19 -2.21
CA ARG A 185 8.33 14.51 -2.49
C ARG A 185 9.47 14.83 -1.55
N THR A 186 9.28 14.61 -0.26
CA THR A 186 10.31 14.81 0.77
C THR A 186 11.47 13.83 0.59
N ALA A 187 11.17 12.56 0.29
CA ALA A 187 12.19 11.52 0.17
C ALA A 187 13.04 11.66 -1.09
N SER A 188 12.46 12.12 -2.21
CA SER A 188 13.15 12.23 -3.50
C SER A 188 13.65 13.64 -3.83
N GLY A 189 13.10 14.68 -3.19
CA GLY A 189 13.33 16.08 -3.57
C GLY A 189 12.67 16.48 -4.91
N GLN A 190 11.80 15.63 -5.48
CA GLN A 190 11.20 15.82 -6.80
C GLN A 190 9.74 16.23 -6.72
N GLN A 191 9.23 16.91 -7.74
CA GLN A 191 7.79 17.08 -7.96
C GLN A 191 7.22 15.79 -8.55
N ILE A 192 6.12 15.32 -7.98
CA ILE A 192 5.52 14.03 -8.33
C ILE A 192 4.25 14.24 -9.15
N ASP A 193 4.24 13.73 -10.37
CA ASP A 193 3.03 13.60 -11.17
C ASP A 193 2.26 12.34 -10.75
N ARG A 194 1.17 12.55 -9.99
CA ARG A 194 0.35 11.44 -9.48
C ARG A 194 -0.31 10.62 -10.60
N ASN A 195 -0.59 11.22 -11.77
CA ASN A 195 -1.16 10.49 -12.90
C ASN A 195 -0.17 9.46 -13.45
N THR A 196 1.08 9.85 -13.62
CA THR A 196 2.17 8.95 -14.04
C THR A 196 2.45 7.88 -12.98
N LEU A 197 2.47 8.26 -11.70
CA LEU A 197 2.67 7.32 -10.59
C LEU A 197 1.57 6.24 -10.54
N ILE A 198 0.30 6.60 -10.74
CA ILE A 198 -0.82 5.65 -10.78
C ILE A 198 -0.62 4.59 -11.86
N VAL A 199 -0.25 5.00 -13.07
CA VAL A 199 -0.05 4.08 -14.19
C VAL A 199 1.14 3.15 -13.95
N ALA A 200 2.26 3.71 -13.46
CA ALA A 200 3.43 2.91 -13.09
C ALA A 200 3.11 1.89 -11.99
N LEU A 201 2.34 2.30 -10.98
CA LEU A 201 1.93 1.43 -9.90
C LEU A 201 0.98 0.33 -10.38
N GLN A 202 -0.05 0.66 -11.18
CA GLN A 202 -0.94 -0.36 -11.76
C GLN A 202 -0.16 -1.39 -12.58
N HIS A 203 0.75 -0.93 -13.42
CA HIS A 203 1.57 -1.82 -14.24
C HIS A 203 2.42 -2.77 -13.37
N GLN A 204 3.17 -2.22 -12.41
CA GLN A 204 4.03 -3.01 -11.54
C GLN A 204 3.24 -3.98 -10.65
N VAL A 205 2.11 -3.53 -10.09
CA VAL A 205 1.21 -4.37 -9.29
C VAL A 205 0.64 -5.51 -10.14
N THR A 206 0.23 -5.23 -11.38
CA THR A 206 -0.29 -6.27 -12.29
C THR A 206 0.78 -7.32 -12.63
N LEU A 207 2.00 -6.89 -12.92
CA LEU A 207 3.12 -7.79 -13.22
C LEU A 207 3.43 -8.71 -12.04
N ILE A 208 3.57 -8.13 -10.85
CA ILE A 208 3.92 -8.91 -9.66
C ILE A 208 2.80 -9.87 -9.24
N LEU A 209 1.53 -9.47 -9.41
CA LEU A 209 0.38 -10.31 -9.11
C LEU A 209 0.26 -11.51 -10.06
N ARG A 210 0.58 -11.36 -11.34
CA ARG A 210 0.66 -12.48 -12.29
C ARG A 210 1.70 -13.50 -11.83
N GLN A 211 2.92 -13.05 -11.55
CA GLN A 211 3.98 -13.91 -11.03
C GLN A 211 3.55 -14.59 -9.72
N PHE A 212 2.99 -13.82 -8.77
CA PHE A 212 2.53 -14.34 -7.49
C PHE A 212 1.43 -15.40 -7.64
N SER A 213 0.49 -15.22 -8.58
CA SER A 213 -0.56 -16.20 -8.86
C SER A 213 -0.03 -17.54 -9.38
N GLU A 214 1.13 -17.52 -10.06
CA GLU A 214 1.78 -18.71 -10.61
C GLU A 214 2.71 -19.39 -9.59
N THR A 215 3.50 -18.60 -8.85
CA THR A 215 4.62 -19.12 -8.05
C THR A 215 4.42 -19.00 -6.55
N GLY A 216 3.37 -18.31 -6.09
CA GLY A 216 3.19 -17.97 -4.68
C GLY A 216 4.27 -17.02 -4.14
N PHE A 217 4.34 -16.91 -2.82
CA PHE A 217 5.29 -16.01 -2.15
C PHE A 217 6.75 -16.49 -2.24
N SER A 218 6.99 -17.80 -2.38
CA SER A 218 8.33 -18.39 -2.30
C SER A 218 9.35 -17.77 -3.27
N SER A 219 8.91 -17.35 -4.47
CA SER A 219 9.78 -16.69 -5.45
C SER A 219 10.21 -15.26 -5.05
N PHE A 220 9.56 -14.67 -4.05
CA PHE A 220 9.82 -13.32 -3.57
C PHE A 220 10.59 -13.28 -2.24
N THR A 221 10.80 -14.43 -1.59
CA THR A 221 11.43 -14.51 -0.27
C THR A 221 12.80 -13.83 -0.23
N ALA A 222 13.66 -14.11 -1.21
CA ALA A 222 14.99 -13.52 -1.27
C ALA A 222 14.95 -11.98 -1.46
N GLU A 223 14.10 -11.50 -2.35
CA GLU A 223 13.92 -10.06 -2.60
C GLU A 223 13.33 -9.36 -1.38
N PHE A 224 12.33 -9.98 -0.72
CA PHE A 224 11.77 -9.42 0.50
C PHE A 224 12.83 -9.28 1.58
N ASN A 225 13.63 -10.30 1.83
CA ASN A 225 14.67 -10.27 2.87
C ASN A 225 15.74 -9.18 2.63
N GLN A 226 15.96 -8.77 1.37
CA GLN A 226 16.80 -7.60 1.05
C GLN A 226 16.10 -6.26 1.36
N HIS A 227 14.77 -6.23 1.27
CA HIS A 227 13.95 -5.05 1.54
C HIS A 227 13.38 -5.00 2.96
N ASP A 228 13.59 -6.04 3.78
CA ASP A 228 13.08 -6.07 5.15
C ASP A 228 13.69 -4.92 5.99
N LEU A 229 12.82 -4.12 6.61
CA LEU A 229 13.21 -2.99 7.44
C LEU A 229 14.01 -3.44 8.66
N TYR A 230 13.68 -4.59 9.21
CA TYR A 230 14.26 -5.09 10.47
C TYR A 230 15.15 -6.30 10.33
N ALA A 231 15.63 -6.60 9.12
CA ALA A 231 16.54 -7.72 8.89
C ALA A 231 17.72 -7.70 9.87
N ASN A 232 17.88 -8.79 10.64
CA ASN A 232 18.92 -8.99 11.65
C ASN A 232 18.93 -7.97 12.82
N GLN A 233 17.84 -7.28 13.05
CA GLN A 233 17.69 -6.33 14.16
C GLN A 233 16.90 -6.94 15.32
N LYS A 234 17.14 -6.42 16.53
CA LYS A 234 16.30 -6.71 17.70
C LYS A 234 14.91 -6.15 17.49
N VAL A 235 13.90 -6.95 17.71
CA VAL A 235 12.49 -6.58 17.51
C VAL A 235 11.62 -7.09 18.65
N VAL A 236 10.45 -6.49 18.77
CA VAL A 236 9.36 -7.03 19.59
C VAL A 236 8.17 -7.31 18.67
N LEU A 237 7.78 -8.57 18.58
CA LEU A 237 6.57 -8.98 17.91
C LEU A 237 5.39 -8.76 18.85
N LEU A 238 4.48 -7.85 18.48
CA LEU A 238 3.30 -7.53 19.27
C LEU A 238 2.20 -8.57 18.99
N ALA A 239 2.08 -9.51 19.88
CA ALA A 239 1.06 -10.55 19.94
C ALA A 239 0.29 -10.42 21.26
N LYS A 240 -0.56 -11.41 21.59
CA LYS A 240 -1.23 -11.47 22.91
C LYS A 240 -0.22 -11.41 24.05
N THR A 241 0.91 -12.12 23.90
CA THR A 241 2.13 -11.94 24.73
C THR A 241 3.23 -11.43 23.81
N PRO A 242 3.85 -10.28 24.10
CA PRO A 242 4.94 -9.74 23.29
C PRO A 242 6.14 -10.69 23.25
N ILE A 243 6.74 -10.87 22.07
CA ILE A 243 7.88 -11.77 21.83
C ILE A 243 9.07 -10.92 21.40
N ALA A 244 10.09 -10.84 22.25
CA ALA A 244 11.34 -10.16 21.94
C ALA A 244 12.35 -11.15 21.32
N GLY A 245 13.03 -10.71 20.26
CA GLY A 245 14.00 -11.56 19.57
C GLY A 245 14.70 -10.80 18.44
N ILE A 246 15.40 -11.53 17.59
CA ILE A 246 16.06 -11.01 16.38
C ILE A 246 15.20 -11.39 15.17
N CYS A 247 14.88 -10.43 14.32
CA CYS A 247 14.21 -10.68 13.06
C CYS A 247 15.18 -11.38 12.09
N ARG A 248 14.83 -12.56 11.61
CA ARG A 248 15.61 -13.33 10.65
C ARG A 248 15.01 -13.36 9.25
N GLY A 249 14.16 -12.37 8.95
CA GLY A 249 13.44 -12.26 7.67
C GLY A 249 12.16 -13.07 7.68
N VAL A 250 11.76 -13.59 6.53
CA VAL A 250 10.52 -14.35 6.35
C VAL A 250 10.78 -15.74 5.75
N ASP A 251 9.87 -16.67 6.01
CA ASP A 251 9.85 -17.97 5.36
C ASP A 251 9.23 -17.93 3.94
N ASN A 252 9.13 -19.08 3.30
CA ASN A 252 8.59 -19.23 1.93
C ASN A 252 7.07 -18.96 1.80
N GLN A 253 6.38 -18.66 2.89
CA GLN A 253 4.97 -18.30 2.94
C GLN A 253 4.75 -16.85 3.40
N GLY A 254 5.85 -16.11 3.70
CA GLY A 254 5.78 -14.73 4.18
C GLY A 254 5.56 -14.60 5.69
N GLY A 255 5.69 -15.68 6.45
CA GLY A 255 5.69 -15.64 7.91
C GLY A 255 7.01 -15.06 8.42
N ILE A 256 6.93 -14.15 9.42
CA ILE A 256 8.12 -13.54 10.02
C ILE A 256 8.84 -14.52 10.92
N ILE A 257 10.15 -14.64 10.77
CA ILE A 257 11.01 -15.53 11.56
C ILE A 257 11.65 -14.74 12.68
N ILE A 258 11.38 -15.12 13.92
CA ILE A 258 11.95 -14.49 15.12
C ILE A 258 12.83 -15.53 15.87
N GLU A 259 14.09 -15.17 16.02
CA GLU A 259 15.04 -15.94 16.83
C GLU A 259 15.08 -15.36 18.24
N THR A 260 14.68 -16.15 19.21
CA THR A 260 14.77 -15.85 20.64
C THR A 260 15.96 -16.58 21.27
N THR A 261 16.20 -16.39 22.56
CA THR A 261 17.23 -17.14 23.31
C THR A 261 16.91 -18.65 23.39
N ASN A 262 15.64 -19.03 23.19
CA ASN A 262 15.18 -20.40 23.42
C ASN A 262 14.86 -21.16 22.14
N ALA A 263 14.42 -20.43 21.08
CA ALA A 263 13.94 -21.05 19.85
C ALA A 263 13.93 -20.04 18.67
N THR A 264 13.90 -20.58 17.46
CA THR A 264 13.57 -19.82 16.24
C THR A 264 12.19 -20.26 15.78
N GLU A 265 11.26 -19.31 15.72
CA GLU A 265 9.86 -19.58 15.40
C GLU A 265 9.34 -18.66 14.29
N THR A 266 8.37 -19.16 13.51
CA THR A 266 7.73 -18.42 12.43
C THR A 266 6.33 -17.99 12.84
N TYR A 267 6.00 -16.72 12.56
CA TYR A 267 4.70 -16.14 12.87
C TYR A 267 4.06 -15.58 11.61
N TYR A 268 2.77 -15.87 11.43
CA TYR A 268 1.99 -15.42 10.28
C TYR A 268 1.11 -14.24 10.65
N GLY A 269 0.63 -13.50 9.64
CA GLY A 269 -0.16 -12.28 9.80
C GLY A 269 -1.39 -12.45 10.71
N GLY A 270 -2.20 -11.43 10.80
CA GLY A 270 -3.33 -11.32 11.71
C GLY A 270 -3.13 -10.15 12.66
N GLU A 271 -3.12 -10.38 13.97
CA GLU A 271 -2.99 -9.32 14.99
C GLU A 271 -1.54 -8.92 15.32
N LEU A 272 -0.55 -9.50 14.68
CA LEU A 272 0.86 -9.27 14.98
C LEU A 272 1.38 -7.97 14.34
N SER A 273 2.26 -7.27 15.04
CA SER A 273 2.93 -6.06 14.57
C SER A 273 4.38 -6.06 15.08
N LEU A 274 5.30 -5.63 14.24
CA LEU A 274 6.72 -5.58 14.55
C LEU A 274 7.12 -4.18 15.03
N ARG A 275 7.98 -4.11 16.06
CA ARG A 275 8.56 -2.89 16.58
C ARG A 275 10.06 -3.08 16.76
N ALA A 276 10.85 -2.01 16.65
CA ALA A 276 12.25 -2.06 17.04
C ALA A 276 12.36 -2.46 18.52
N GLY A 277 13.29 -3.35 18.84
CA GLY A 277 13.63 -3.67 20.22
C GLY A 277 14.52 -2.57 20.80
N GLY A 278 14.20 -2.11 21.99
CA GLY A 278 15.06 -1.17 22.71
C GLY A 278 16.36 -1.82 23.18
#